data_5d2e2a544fb234f5d2807b3b6ff7e761
#
_entry.id   5d2e2a544fb234f5d2807b3b6ff7e761
#
_cell.length_a   1.000
_cell.length_b   1.000
_cell.length_c   1.000
_cell.angle_alpha   90.00
_cell.angle_beta   90.00
_cell.angle_gamma   90.00
#
_symmetry.space_group_name_H-M   'P 1'
#
loop_
_entity.id
_entity.type
_entity.pdbx_description
1 polymer ?
#
loop_
_entity_poly.entity_id
_entity_poly.type
_entity_poly.pdbx_seq_one_letter_code
_entity_poly.pdbx_strand_id
1 'polypeptide(L)'
;MGLTTFIRISRRFWLIILLPALIAGGLSLWLDSQRPLRYQASARLLVTYSSAVTADSIESWQITEFIIDDMPQVISSASFAAQVVPLLAERGITLSLPEIQQGLRMNPLHRAIDLSGEASSPAAAQALVEAAITVLQTHGLSFWGRTDGQLHVVVLDGVGAAHPTTSFRALLFDATLRAALGLIVGFALAVLAARLRPTGEEGLWKSATM
;
A
#
# COMPACT_ATOMS: atom_id res chain seq x y z
N MET A 1 -42.03 2.06 0.53
CA MET A 1 -41.88 3.52 0.35
C MET A 1 -41.95 3.80 -1.14
N GLY A 2 -42.88 4.64 -1.60
CA GLY A 2 -43.03 4.94 -3.04
C GLY A 2 -41.94 5.94 -3.50
N LEU A 3 -41.60 5.92 -4.78
CA LEU A 3 -40.59 6.80 -5.42
C LEU A 3 -40.82 8.29 -5.11
N THR A 4 -42.09 8.69 -5.06
CA THR A 4 -42.51 10.06 -4.73
C THR A 4 -42.14 10.51 -3.31
N THR A 5 -42.20 9.57 -2.34
CA THR A 5 -41.75 9.84 -0.95
C THR A 5 -40.27 10.03 -0.87
N PHE A 6 -39.50 9.23 -1.61
CA PHE A 6 -38.03 9.34 -1.69
C PHE A 6 -37.61 10.71 -2.24
N ILE A 7 -38.17 11.15 -3.36
CA ILE A 7 -37.88 12.45 -4.00
C ILE A 7 -38.18 13.61 -3.04
N ARG A 8 -39.31 13.54 -2.32
CA ARG A 8 -39.74 14.58 -1.37
C ARG A 8 -38.80 14.67 -0.18
N ILE A 9 -38.33 13.56 0.39
CA ILE A 9 -37.38 13.52 1.49
C ILE A 9 -36.04 14.07 1.02
N SER A 10 -35.50 13.61 -0.13
CA SER A 10 -34.24 14.07 -0.69
C SER A 10 -34.22 15.58 -0.93
N ARG A 11 -35.31 16.15 -1.47
CA ARG A 11 -35.40 17.58 -1.77
C ARG A 11 -35.52 18.43 -0.50
N ARG A 12 -36.19 17.92 0.55
CA ARG A 12 -36.36 18.65 1.83
C ARG A 12 -35.13 18.56 2.73
N PHE A 13 -34.40 17.45 2.70
CA PHE A 13 -33.29 17.16 3.60
C PHE A 13 -31.93 17.04 2.87
N TRP A 14 -31.82 17.66 1.67
CA TRP A 14 -30.63 17.56 0.84
C TRP A 14 -29.33 17.96 1.57
N LEU A 15 -29.38 18.98 2.46
CA LEU A 15 -28.24 19.38 3.28
C LEU A 15 -27.82 18.26 4.25
N ILE A 16 -28.78 17.56 4.87
CA ILE A 16 -28.48 16.47 5.81
C ILE A 16 -27.88 15.27 5.05
N ILE A 17 -28.24 15.10 3.79
CA ILE A 17 -27.70 14.04 2.92
C ILE A 17 -26.30 14.42 2.43
N LEU A 18 -26.11 15.65 2.01
CA LEU A 18 -24.89 16.09 1.34
C LEU A 18 -23.77 16.41 2.33
N LEU A 19 -24.09 16.92 3.52
CA LEU A 19 -23.12 17.34 4.53
C LEU A 19 -22.18 16.20 4.97
N PRO A 20 -22.66 14.99 5.35
CA PRO A 20 -21.76 13.88 5.69
C PRO A 20 -20.87 13.45 4.53
N ALA A 21 -21.36 13.51 3.28
CA ALA A 21 -20.59 13.17 2.10
C ALA A 21 -19.45 14.17 1.86
N LEU A 22 -19.73 15.46 1.98
CA LEU A 22 -18.73 16.54 1.86
C LEU A 22 -17.69 16.45 2.98
N ILE A 23 -18.12 16.19 4.21
CA ILE A 23 -17.21 16.02 5.34
C ILE A 23 -16.32 14.80 5.12
N ALA A 24 -16.89 13.64 4.76
CA ALA A 24 -16.14 12.41 4.56
C ALA A 24 -15.15 12.51 3.39
N GLY A 25 -15.59 13.05 2.25
CA GLY A 25 -14.73 13.27 1.08
C GLY A 25 -13.68 14.34 1.30
N GLY A 26 -14.07 15.49 1.86
CA GLY A 26 -13.16 16.61 2.14
C GLY A 26 -12.12 16.26 3.20
N LEU A 27 -12.51 15.60 4.29
CA LEU A 27 -11.60 15.14 5.32
C LEU A 27 -10.64 14.07 4.78
N SER A 28 -11.12 13.20 3.90
CA SER A 28 -10.27 12.21 3.22
C SER A 28 -9.16 12.90 2.42
N LEU A 29 -9.53 13.84 1.55
CA LEU A 29 -8.55 14.56 0.72
C LEU A 29 -7.56 15.36 1.58
N TRP A 30 -8.06 16.00 2.66
CA TRP A 30 -7.21 16.74 3.58
C TRP A 30 -6.21 15.84 4.31
N LEU A 31 -6.64 14.69 4.84
CA LEU A 31 -5.75 13.72 5.49
C LEU A 31 -4.73 13.14 4.51
N ASP A 32 -5.16 12.81 3.29
CA ASP A 32 -4.27 12.26 2.28
C ASP A 32 -3.24 13.31 1.78
N SER A 33 -3.61 14.61 1.77
CA SER A 33 -2.67 15.70 1.45
C SER A 33 -1.57 15.90 2.50
N GLN A 34 -1.79 15.46 3.73
CA GLN A 34 -0.79 15.51 4.82
C GLN A 34 0.20 14.33 4.78
N ARG A 35 -0.07 13.30 3.98
CA ARG A 35 0.84 12.15 3.88
C ARG A 35 2.08 12.54 3.09
N PRO A 36 3.28 12.20 3.60
CA PRO A 36 4.50 12.45 2.86
C PRO A 36 4.50 11.65 1.56
N LEU A 37 4.95 12.28 0.48
CA LEU A 37 5.13 11.61 -0.81
C LEU A 37 6.16 10.50 -0.64
N ARG A 38 5.82 9.31 -1.11
CA ARG A 38 6.70 8.16 -1.16
C ARG A 38 6.91 7.73 -2.61
N TYR A 39 8.11 7.25 -2.89
CA TYR A 39 8.51 6.79 -4.20
C TYR A 39 8.89 5.33 -4.11
N GLN A 40 8.52 4.56 -5.12
CA GLN A 40 8.84 3.14 -5.23
C GLN A 40 9.69 2.89 -6.45
N ALA A 41 10.80 2.19 -6.27
CA ALA A 41 11.59 1.59 -7.33
C ALA A 41 11.46 0.07 -7.24
N SER A 42 11.65 -0.64 -8.35
CA SER A 42 11.59 -2.10 -8.37
C SER A 42 12.61 -2.67 -9.34
N ALA A 43 13.03 -3.90 -9.06
CA ALA A 43 13.88 -4.71 -9.91
C ALA A 43 13.37 -6.16 -9.90
N ARG A 44 13.58 -6.87 -11.02
CA ARG A 44 13.28 -8.30 -11.10
C ARG A 44 14.55 -9.09 -11.08
N LEU A 45 14.60 -10.08 -10.21
CA LEU A 45 15.78 -10.92 -9.97
C LEU A 45 15.44 -12.38 -10.20
N LEU A 46 16.40 -13.16 -10.68
CA LEU A 46 16.37 -14.60 -10.69
C LEU A 46 17.30 -15.10 -9.61
N VAL A 47 16.81 -15.97 -8.75
CA VAL A 47 17.57 -16.55 -7.65
C VAL A 47 17.76 -18.04 -7.89
N THR A 48 18.99 -18.51 -7.79
CA THR A 48 19.32 -19.93 -7.87
C THR A 48 20.40 -20.28 -6.87
N TYR A 49 20.28 -21.46 -6.26
CA TYR A 49 21.29 -22.01 -5.38
C TYR A 49 22.11 -23.07 -6.13
N SER A 50 23.41 -23.08 -5.92
CA SER A 50 24.29 -24.16 -6.37
C SER A 50 25.29 -24.52 -5.28
N SER A 51 25.59 -25.82 -5.15
CA SER A 51 26.63 -26.31 -4.25
C SER A 51 27.49 -27.34 -4.96
N ALA A 52 28.79 -27.33 -4.67
CA ALA A 52 29.70 -28.34 -5.16
C ALA A 52 29.48 -29.73 -4.51
N VAL A 53 28.81 -29.74 -3.35
CA VAL A 53 28.53 -30.97 -2.57
C VAL A 53 27.26 -31.68 -3.08
N THR A 54 26.26 -30.90 -3.50
CA THR A 54 25.02 -31.42 -4.07
C THR A 54 25.11 -31.43 -5.59
N ALA A 55 25.65 -32.49 -6.14
CA ALA A 55 25.68 -32.69 -7.59
C ALA A 55 24.28 -32.96 -8.17
N ASP A 56 23.27 -33.21 -7.30
CA ASP A 56 21.90 -33.49 -7.72
C ASP A 56 21.12 -32.19 -7.97
N SER A 57 20.67 -32.02 -9.19
CA SER A 57 19.88 -30.85 -9.63
C SER A 57 18.55 -30.72 -8.88
N ILE A 58 17.96 -31.83 -8.40
CA ILE A 58 16.67 -31.82 -7.67
C ILE A 58 16.85 -31.22 -6.28
N GLU A 59 17.90 -31.61 -5.57
CA GLU A 59 18.16 -31.05 -4.21
C GLU A 59 18.48 -29.55 -4.26
N SER A 60 19.30 -29.14 -5.23
CA SER A 60 19.60 -27.70 -5.44
C SER A 60 18.34 -26.89 -5.77
N TRP A 61 17.42 -27.49 -6.51
CA TRP A 61 16.12 -26.91 -6.82
C TRP A 61 15.27 -26.70 -5.54
N GLN A 62 15.12 -27.74 -4.73
CA GLN A 62 14.34 -27.69 -3.49
C GLN A 62 14.89 -26.65 -2.51
N ILE A 63 16.22 -26.58 -2.37
CA ILE A 63 16.88 -25.57 -1.55
C ILE A 63 16.58 -24.15 -2.08
N THR A 64 16.60 -23.97 -3.39
CA THR A 64 16.25 -22.69 -4.02
C THR A 64 14.81 -22.27 -3.67
N GLU A 65 13.84 -23.20 -3.73
CA GLU A 65 12.45 -22.91 -3.36
C GLU A 65 12.33 -22.50 -1.89
N PHE A 66 12.94 -23.22 -0.96
CA PHE A 66 12.95 -22.86 0.47
C PHE A 66 13.57 -21.47 0.72
N ILE A 67 14.68 -21.16 0.05
CA ILE A 67 15.33 -19.85 0.15
C ILE A 67 14.37 -18.75 -0.34
N ILE A 68 13.68 -18.95 -1.46
CA ILE A 68 12.76 -17.96 -2.03
C ILE A 68 11.54 -17.78 -1.12
N ASP A 69 11.00 -18.85 -0.55
CA ASP A 69 9.83 -18.79 0.34
C ASP A 69 10.15 -18.02 1.64
N ASP A 70 11.35 -18.17 2.19
CA ASP A 70 11.78 -17.48 3.41
C ASP A 70 12.28 -16.05 3.14
N MET A 71 12.64 -15.73 1.90
CA MET A 71 13.30 -14.47 1.54
C MET A 71 12.51 -13.21 1.93
N PRO A 72 11.16 -13.14 1.84
CA PRO A 72 10.41 -11.98 2.32
C PRO A 72 10.63 -11.68 3.81
N GLN A 73 10.77 -12.72 4.64
CA GLN A 73 11.05 -12.58 6.07
C GLN A 73 12.50 -12.11 6.31
N VAL A 74 13.44 -12.66 5.55
CA VAL A 74 14.86 -12.27 5.62
C VAL A 74 15.02 -10.81 5.25
N ILE A 75 14.46 -10.35 4.14
CA ILE A 75 14.58 -8.96 3.65
C ILE A 75 13.94 -7.96 4.63
N SER A 76 12.86 -8.34 5.31
CA SER A 76 12.22 -7.49 6.34
C SER A 76 12.91 -7.55 7.71
N SER A 77 13.95 -8.37 7.86
CA SER A 77 14.66 -8.55 9.14
C SER A 77 15.57 -7.36 9.48
N ALA A 78 15.81 -7.16 10.78
CA ALA A 78 16.76 -6.15 11.25
C ALA A 78 18.19 -6.46 10.84
N SER A 79 18.57 -7.74 10.75
CA SER A 79 19.89 -8.18 10.32
C SER A 79 20.16 -7.84 8.86
N PHE A 80 19.17 -8.00 7.97
CA PHE A 80 19.28 -7.59 6.58
C PHE A 80 19.38 -6.07 6.45
N ALA A 81 18.48 -5.32 7.13
CA ALA A 81 18.50 -3.87 7.13
C ALA A 81 19.84 -3.31 7.63
N ALA A 82 20.45 -3.92 8.65
CA ALA A 82 21.77 -3.53 9.16
C ALA A 82 22.89 -3.65 8.12
N GLN A 83 22.80 -4.62 7.19
CA GLN A 83 23.76 -4.76 6.08
C GLN A 83 23.51 -3.73 4.95
N VAL A 84 22.28 -3.25 4.81
CA VAL A 84 21.90 -2.24 3.80
C VAL A 84 22.35 -0.84 4.21
N VAL A 85 22.30 -0.51 5.52
CA VAL A 85 22.65 0.82 6.06
C VAL A 85 23.99 1.35 5.54
N PRO A 86 25.13 0.63 5.65
CA PRO A 86 26.42 1.14 5.22
C PRO A 86 26.48 1.45 3.72
N LEU A 87 25.84 0.61 2.88
CA LEU A 87 25.79 0.82 1.43
C LEU A 87 24.99 2.07 1.04
N LEU A 88 23.95 2.40 1.79
CA LEU A 88 23.21 3.66 1.61
C LEU A 88 24.02 4.86 2.09
N ALA A 89 24.74 4.73 3.22
CA ALA A 89 25.58 5.79 3.76
C ALA A 89 26.71 6.17 2.80
N GLU A 90 27.33 5.21 2.10
CA GLU A 90 28.33 5.45 1.04
C GLU A 90 27.80 6.33 -0.09
N ARG A 91 26.47 6.30 -0.33
CA ARG A 91 25.77 7.13 -1.34
C ARG A 91 25.22 8.44 -0.76
N GLY A 92 25.53 8.74 0.51
CA GLY A 92 25.01 9.93 1.20
C GLY A 92 23.54 9.87 1.55
N ILE A 93 22.94 8.67 1.58
CA ILE A 93 21.54 8.44 1.93
C ILE A 93 21.46 7.87 3.33
N THR A 94 20.73 8.59 4.20
CA THR A 94 20.49 8.15 5.58
C THR A 94 19.05 7.68 5.72
N LEU A 95 18.87 6.37 5.89
CA LEU A 95 17.59 5.76 6.27
C LEU A 95 17.78 5.01 7.58
N SER A 96 16.81 5.10 8.45
CA SER A 96 16.80 4.33 9.70
C SER A 96 16.48 2.84 9.45
N LEU A 97 16.88 1.96 10.37
CA LEU A 97 16.57 0.53 10.28
C LEU A 97 15.07 0.26 10.06
N PRO A 98 14.13 0.89 10.83
CA PRO A 98 12.70 0.70 10.59
C PRO A 98 12.24 1.17 9.20
N GLU A 99 12.80 2.25 8.66
CA GLU A 99 12.46 2.74 7.31
C GLU A 99 12.91 1.74 6.25
N ILE A 100 14.07 1.14 6.38
CA ILE A 100 14.58 0.11 5.47
C ILE A 100 13.69 -1.14 5.53
N GLN A 101 13.39 -1.63 6.75
CA GLN A 101 12.55 -2.81 6.95
C GLN A 101 11.13 -2.65 6.39
N GLN A 102 10.53 -1.46 6.58
CA GLN A 102 9.20 -1.16 6.07
C GLN A 102 9.19 -0.80 4.59
N GLY A 103 10.29 -0.22 4.10
CA GLY A 103 10.43 0.21 2.72
C GLY A 103 10.74 -0.93 1.76
N LEU A 104 11.39 -2.00 2.20
CA LEU A 104 11.69 -3.15 1.35
C LEU A 104 10.53 -4.14 1.32
N ARG A 105 10.13 -4.52 0.11
CA ARG A 105 9.11 -5.52 -0.17
C ARG A 105 9.61 -6.48 -1.23
N MET A 106 9.27 -7.73 -1.08
CA MET A 106 9.56 -8.76 -2.05
C MET A 106 8.32 -9.59 -2.35
N ASN A 107 8.10 -9.86 -3.61
CA ASN A 107 7.03 -10.73 -4.09
C ASN A 107 7.66 -11.89 -4.86
N PRO A 108 7.57 -13.13 -4.35
CA PRO A 108 8.09 -14.30 -5.04
C PRO A 108 7.20 -14.65 -6.24
N LEU A 109 7.84 -14.91 -7.38
CA LEU A 109 7.22 -15.38 -8.62
C LEU A 109 7.96 -16.64 -9.07
N HIS A 110 7.79 -17.74 -8.36
CA HIS A 110 8.60 -18.95 -8.49
C HIS A 110 10.11 -18.65 -8.29
N ARG A 111 10.93 -18.84 -9.33
CA ARG A 111 12.38 -18.52 -9.26
C ARG A 111 12.70 -17.06 -9.45
N ALA A 112 11.81 -16.30 -10.07
CA ALA A 112 11.95 -14.87 -10.17
C ALA A 112 11.35 -14.22 -8.92
N ILE A 113 11.96 -13.12 -8.50
CA ILE A 113 11.45 -12.31 -7.41
C ILE A 113 11.34 -10.85 -7.87
N ASP A 114 10.24 -10.22 -7.55
CA ASP A 114 10.10 -8.78 -7.71
C ASP A 114 10.49 -8.11 -6.39
N LEU A 115 11.64 -7.46 -6.37
CA LEU A 115 12.14 -6.67 -5.24
C LEU A 115 11.74 -5.22 -5.44
N SER A 116 11.09 -4.62 -4.45
CA SER A 116 10.74 -3.20 -4.47
C SER A 116 11.21 -2.49 -3.22
N GLY A 117 11.60 -1.23 -3.40
CA GLY A 117 12.04 -0.33 -2.33
C GLY A 117 11.24 0.95 -2.33
N GLU A 118 10.71 1.33 -1.16
CA GLU A 118 9.93 2.54 -0.96
C GLU A 118 10.69 3.51 -0.06
N ALA A 119 10.84 4.77 -0.51
CA ALA A 119 11.53 5.82 0.25
C ALA A 119 10.91 7.21 0.00
N SER A 120 11.39 8.22 0.74
CA SER A 120 10.92 9.61 0.66
C SER A 120 11.37 10.34 -0.61
N SER A 121 12.36 9.83 -1.34
CA SER A 121 12.84 10.42 -2.59
C SER A 121 13.08 9.35 -3.66
N PRO A 122 13.01 9.70 -4.95
CA PRO A 122 13.29 8.77 -6.04
C PRO A 122 14.67 8.14 -5.97
N ALA A 123 15.68 8.95 -5.66
CA ALA A 123 17.06 8.48 -5.54
C ALA A 123 17.24 7.52 -4.37
N ALA A 124 16.59 7.78 -3.22
CA ALA A 124 16.65 6.88 -2.07
C ALA A 124 15.94 5.56 -2.33
N ALA A 125 14.80 5.57 -3.06
CA ALA A 125 14.10 4.34 -3.42
C ALA A 125 14.93 3.45 -4.34
N GLN A 126 15.58 4.02 -5.35
CA GLN A 126 16.47 3.30 -6.27
C GLN A 126 17.69 2.75 -5.52
N ALA A 127 18.37 3.60 -4.74
CA ALA A 127 19.55 3.18 -3.96
C ALA A 127 19.22 2.08 -2.95
N LEU A 128 18.02 2.11 -2.36
CA LEU A 128 17.54 1.07 -1.44
C LEU A 128 17.43 -0.30 -2.12
N VAL A 129 16.88 -0.35 -3.33
CA VAL A 129 16.77 -1.59 -4.11
C VAL A 129 18.15 -2.08 -4.54
N GLU A 130 19.01 -1.19 -5.03
CA GLU A 130 20.37 -1.55 -5.44
C GLU A 130 21.22 -2.06 -4.28
N ALA A 131 21.14 -1.41 -3.10
CA ALA A 131 21.83 -1.87 -1.89
C ALA A 131 21.32 -3.24 -1.44
N ALA A 132 19.99 -3.47 -1.49
CA ALA A 132 19.41 -4.76 -1.16
C ALA A 132 19.87 -5.87 -2.14
N ILE A 133 19.96 -5.59 -3.44
CA ILE A 133 20.52 -6.51 -4.44
C ILE A 133 21.97 -6.85 -4.09
N THR A 134 22.79 -5.84 -3.77
CA THR A 134 24.19 -6.04 -3.40
C THR A 134 24.32 -6.92 -2.15
N VAL A 135 23.51 -6.69 -1.12
CA VAL A 135 23.49 -7.53 0.10
C VAL A 135 23.10 -8.98 -0.24
N LEU A 136 22.07 -9.18 -1.08
CA LEU A 136 21.69 -10.52 -1.51
C LEU A 136 22.82 -11.24 -2.27
N GLN A 137 23.53 -10.54 -3.13
CA GLN A 137 24.62 -11.09 -3.92
C GLN A 137 25.87 -11.42 -3.07
N THR A 138 26.15 -10.61 -2.05
CA THR A 138 27.39 -10.74 -1.26
C THR A 138 27.20 -11.55 0.02
N HIS A 139 26.06 -11.42 0.67
CA HIS A 139 25.77 -12.03 1.98
C HIS A 139 24.52 -12.92 1.98
N GLY A 140 23.85 -13.07 0.84
CA GLY A 140 22.56 -13.74 0.77
C GLY A 140 22.53 -15.06 1.53
N LEU A 141 23.45 -15.97 1.23
CA LEU A 141 23.45 -17.32 1.79
C LEU A 141 23.68 -17.34 3.32
N SER A 142 24.37 -16.36 3.88
CA SER A 142 24.67 -16.30 5.31
C SER A 142 23.41 -16.12 6.19
N PHE A 143 22.33 -15.54 5.65
CA PHE A 143 21.06 -15.39 6.36
C PHE A 143 20.38 -16.72 6.65
N TRP A 144 20.70 -17.77 5.89
CA TRP A 144 20.22 -19.14 6.11
C TRP A 144 21.23 -20.00 6.85
N GLY A 145 22.32 -19.39 7.37
CA GLY A 145 23.37 -20.13 8.09
C GLY A 145 24.11 -21.15 7.25
N ARG A 146 24.07 -21.02 5.92
CA ARG A 146 24.71 -21.95 4.99
C ARG A 146 26.04 -21.39 4.51
N THR A 147 27.04 -22.29 4.45
CA THR A 147 28.40 -21.99 3.94
C THR A 147 28.82 -22.94 2.83
N ASP A 148 27.93 -23.86 2.46
CA ASP A 148 28.19 -25.02 1.61
C ASP A 148 27.80 -24.80 0.14
N GLY A 149 27.60 -23.55 -0.28
CA GLY A 149 27.20 -23.26 -1.66
C GLY A 149 27.28 -21.78 -2.01
N GLN A 150 26.66 -21.43 -3.12
CA GLN A 150 26.56 -20.07 -3.61
C GLN A 150 25.11 -19.75 -4.00
N LEU A 151 24.67 -18.56 -3.59
CA LEU A 151 23.43 -17.98 -4.04
C LEU A 151 23.71 -17.10 -5.26
N HIS A 152 23.22 -17.50 -6.41
CA HIS A 152 23.32 -16.71 -7.63
C HIS A 152 22.09 -15.83 -7.76
N VAL A 153 22.30 -14.53 -7.67
CA VAL A 153 21.25 -13.49 -7.84
C VAL A 153 21.56 -12.76 -9.14
N VAL A 154 20.77 -13.08 -10.17
CA VAL A 154 20.89 -12.48 -11.50
C VAL A 154 19.80 -11.42 -11.67
N VAL A 155 20.20 -10.21 -12.04
CA VAL A 155 19.24 -9.13 -12.34
C VAL A 155 18.66 -9.39 -13.72
N LEU A 156 17.35 -9.67 -13.78
CA LEU A 156 16.60 -9.83 -15.04
C LEU A 156 16.19 -8.48 -15.60
N ASP A 157 15.54 -7.67 -14.73
CA ASP A 157 15.19 -6.29 -15.04
C ASP A 157 15.92 -5.40 -14.01
N GLY A 158 16.72 -4.47 -14.51
CA GLY A 158 17.45 -3.51 -13.67
C GLY A 158 16.51 -2.62 -12.86
N VAL A 159 17.09 -1.90 -11.89
CA VAL A 159 16.29 -0.99 -11.05
C VAL A 159 15.63 0.06 -11.93
N GLY A 160 14.30 0.01 -12.00
CA GLY A 160 13.49 0.93 -12.78
C GLY A 160 13.48 2.36 -12.21
N ALA A 161 13.01 3.31 -13.02
CA ALA A 161 12.79 4.66 -12.52
C ALA A 161 11.77 4.64 -11.38
N ALA A 162 12.11 5.33 -10.29
CA ALA A 162 11.21 5.43 -9.15
C ALA A 162 9.98 6.28 -9.50
N HIS A 163 8.81 5.79 -9.12
CA HIS A 163 7.53 6.46 -9.35
C HIS A 163 6.80 6.67 -8.01
N PRO A 164 5.96 7.70 -7.89
CA PRO A 164 5.19 7.93 -6.67
C PRO A 164 4.23 6.77 -6.40
N THR A 165 4.17 6.30 -5.15
CA THR A 165 3.30 5.19 -4.72
C THR A 165 1.83 5.56 -4.73
N THR A 166 1.52 6.85 -4.49
CA THR A 166 0.16 7.38 -4.54
C THR A 166 -0.10 8.08 -5.85
N SER A 167 -0.95 7.52 -6.69
CA SER A 167 -1.45 8.22 -7.88
C SER A 167 -2.62 9.13 -7.50
N PHE A 168 -2.72 10.29 -8.15
CA PHE A 168 -3.87 11.20 -7.99
C PHE A 168 -5.21 10.51 -8.23
N ARG A 169 -5.24 9.55 -9.17
CA ARG A 169 -6.44 8.74 -9.45
C ARG A 169 -6.85 7.87 -8.26
N ALA A 170 -5.89 7.25 -7.57
CA ALA A 170 -6.18 6.44 -6.38
C ALA A 170 -6.73 7.32 -5.24
N LEU A 171 -6.16 8.51 -5.02
CA LEU A 171 -6.65 9.46 -4.03
C LEU A 171 -8.09 9.90 -4.33
N LEU A 172 -8.40 10.22 -5.58
CA LEU A 172 -9.76 10.57 -6.00
C LEU A 172 -10.73 9.40 -5.83
N PHE A 173 -10.31 8.18 -6.15
CA PHE A 173 -11.15 6.99 -5.99
C PHE A 173 -11.49 6.75 -4.53
N ASP A 174 -10.50 6.82 -3.63
CA ASP A 174 -10.70 6.68 -2.18
C ASP A 174 -11.61 7.79 -1.61
N ALA A 175 -11.41 9.03 -2.04
CA ALA A 175 -12.23 10.15 -1.62
C ALA A 175 -13.69 10.00 -2.11
N THR A 176 -13.90 9.54 -3.36
CA THR A 176 -15.24 9.31 -3.90
C THR A 176 -15.94 8.15 -3.21
N LEU A 177 -15.22 7.07 -2.89
CA LEU A 177 -15.79 5.94 -2.15
C LEU A 177 -16.26 6.37 -0.75
N ARG A 178 -15.43 7.14 -0.03
CA ARG A 178 -15.79 7.67 1.30
C ARG A 178 -16.93 8.69 1.23
N ALA A 179 -16.97 9.53 0.20
CA ALA A 179 -18.10 10.44 -0.03
C ALA A 179 -19.40 9.67 -0.32
N ALA A 180 -19.34 8.57 -1.09
CA ALA A 180 -20.51 7.72 -1.34
C ALA A 180 -21.02 7.06 -0.05
N LEU A 181 -20.14 6.58 0.82
CA LEU A 181 -20.52 6.10 2.15
C LEU A 181 -21.17 7.22 2.99
N GLY A 182 -20.63 8.42 2.94
CA GLY A 182 -21.19 9.60 3.59
C GLY A 182 -22.62 9.93 3.09
N LEU A 183 -22.88 9.77 1.78
CA LEU A 183 -24.23 9.92 1.21
C LEU A 183 -25.21 8.88 1.77
N ILE A 184 -24.80 7.63 1.91
CA ILE A 184 -25.65 6.56 2.49
C ILE A 184 -26.02 6.90 3.94
N VAL A 185 -25.04 7.32 4.73
CA VAL A 185 -25.26 7.73 6.13
C VAL A 185 -26.16 8.96 6.18
N GLY A 186 -25.90 9.97 5.36
CA GLY A 186 -26.70 11.19 5.28
C GLY A 186 -28.14 10.90 4.91
N PHE A 187 -28.36 9.95 3.97
CA PHE A 187 -29.71 9.51 3.59
C PHE A 187 -30.42 8.78 4.74
N ALA A 188 -29.72 7.90 5.46
CA ALA A 188 -30.29 7.23 6.64
C ALA A 188 -30.71 8.26 7.73
N LEU A 189 -29.87 9.25 7.97
CA LEU A 189 -30.17 10.35 8.89
C LEU A 189 -31.36 11.20 8.43
N ALA A 190 -31.48 11.47 7.12
CA ALA A 190 -32.61 12.21 6.56
C ALA A 190 -33.93 11.45 6.73
N VAL A 191 -33.92 10.12 6.52
CA VAL A 191 -35.09 9.26 6.75
C VAL A 191 -35.47 9.23 8.22
N LEU A 192 -34.49 9.13 9.11
CA LEU A 192 -34.70 9.18 10.57
C LEU A 192 -35.31 10.52 11.00
N ALA A 193 -34.75 11.64 10.53
CA ALA A 193 -35.24 12.98 10.80
C ALA A 193 -36.67 13.19 10.28
N ALA A 194 -36.99 12.61 9.11
CA ALA A 194 -38.36 12.64 8.56
C ALA A 194 -39.35 11.86 9.41
N ARG A 195 -38.92 10.74 10.05
CA ARG A 195 -39.78 9.93 10.93
C ARG A 195 -39.97 10.56 12.32
N LEU A 196 -39.00 11.29 12.81
CA LEU A 196 -39.02 11.90 14.15
C LEU A 196 -39.78 13.23 14.19
N ARG A 197 -40.10 13.83 13.04
CA ARG A 197 -40.93 15.04 13.01
C ARG A 197 -42.41 14.64 13.28
N PRO A 198 -43.00 15.16 14.36
CA PRO A 198 -44.39 14.92 14.64
C PRO A 198 -45.25 15.50 13.48
N THR A 199 -46.26 14.73 13.05
CA THR A 199 -47.20 15.06 11.97
C THR A 199 -48.15 16.22 12.31
N GLY A 200 -47.75 17.10 13.26
CA GLY A 200 -48.61 18.13 13.84
C GLY A 200 -48.85 19.41 13.01
N GLU A 201 -48.16 19.62 11.88
CA GLU A 201 -48.29 20.92 11.16
C GLU A 201 -49.24 20.90 9.95
N GLU A 202 -49.84 19.76 9.60
CA GLU A 202 -50.85 19.75 8.51
C GLU A 202 -52.22 20.34 8.91
N GLY A 203 -52.45 20.58 10.20
CA GLY A 203 -53.72 21.10 10.72
C GLY A 203 -53.91 22.62 10.69
N LEU A 204 -52.80 23.39 10.67
CA LEU A 204 -52.87 24.84 10.87
C LEU A 204 -53.14 25.64 9.59
N TRP A 205 -53.01 25.10 8.42
CA TRP A 205 -53.27 25.78 7.14
C TRP A 205 -54.67 25.58 6.57
N LYS A 206 -55.43 24.63 7.11
CA LYS A 206 -56.82 24.43 6.67
C LYS A 206 -57.89 25.31 7.36
N SER A 207 -57.53 25.96 8.46
CA SER A 207 -58.44 26.83 9.21
C SER A 207 -58.36 28.33 8.86
N ALA A 208 -57.48 28.73 7.94
CA ALA A 208 -57.31 30.13 7.53
C ALA A 208 -58.01 30.50 6.19
N THR A 209 -58.78 29.58 5.62
CA THR A 209 -59.54 29.79 4.35
C THR A 209 -61.02 29.48 4.49
N MET A 210 -61.64 29.82 5.62
CA MET A 210 -63.10 29.98 5.73
C MET A 210 -63.45 31.41 6.13
#